data_3f359b499adee4a1186c51f4c471ca91
#
_entry.id   3f359b499adee4a1186c51f4c471ca91
#
_cell.length_a   1.000
_cell.length_b   1.000
_cell.length_c   1.000
_cell.angle_alpha   90.00
_cell.angle_beta   90.00
_cell.angle_gamma   90.00
#
_symmetry.space_group_name_H-M   'P 1'
#
loop_
_entity.id
_entity.type
_entity.pdbx_description
1 polymer ?
#
loop_
_entity_poly.entity_id
_entity_poly.type
_entity_poly.pdbx_seq_one_letter_code
_entity_poly.pdbx_strand_id
1 'polypeptide(L)'
;APISNHRQSQQTMNTPTPTTIKLNELQREIITAITCDQRVIAARCGWGSGKTAALVFALLYVSQMRPSTSSLLITDTNPRYQSVLMPELQKWLGAIGWVYNHTLRKWTDPETKSSVWCRAYFRPNTRDTTHNPLEGLNITSGVCLVDECQTLTAEVAQKALGRLRSGPSPIMILVGLPVSGAWWCQLAETAGCKPLLFTSYVNEANLSEAWFEATKLLPPEEREAMVMNRPRPPSGLVYSEFREDQHVLDEWSYHPSMSGRIAIDWGFRKPSVLIIVHDPALGADVIAAEMNPAEVTVEELARLILCVAWPRSLKDRAPSSRIWLDYGVADKAGRARNDQTGRSAFRAMRADPPRGLGMPLRSNTDPIRTDILNGVQRLKRAFSRGQYRITREVWTAGERATGNSIRKALLSYGWDNKELPKKDGREDPLDALRYDCITWNWGETLVDRRQYTAAAPSSRRVRVGNSKSRSF
;
A
#
# COMPACT_ATOMS: atom_id res chain seq x y z
N ALA A 1 -73.93 -43.63 7.14
CA ALA A 1 -72.92 -42.66 6.75
C ALA A 1 -72.15 -42.24 7.96
N PRO A 2 -70.85 -42.44 8.06
CA PRO A 2 -70.03 -41.90 9.14
C PRO A 2 -69.39 -40.54 8.75
N ILE A 3 -69.45 -39.62 9.69
CA ILE A 3 -68.88 -38.29 9.67
C ILE A 3 -67.35 -38.40 9.86
N SER A 4 -66.57 -37.89 8.91
CA SER A 4 -65.10 -37.81 9.03
C SER A 4 -64.70 -36.57 9.85
N ASN A 5 -64.03 -36.81 10.98
CA ASN A 5 -63.36 -35.80 11.77
C ASN A 5 -62.05 -35.35 11.10
N HIS A 6 -62.00 -34.17 10.55
CA HIS A 6 -60.74 -33.46 10.25
C HIS A 6 -60.10 -32.97 11.53
N ARG A 7 -59.03 -33.68 11.99
CA ARG A 7 -58.08 -33.13 12.95
C ARG A 7 -57.19 -32.12 12.23
N GLN A 8 -57.39 -30.84 12.48
CA GLN A 8 -56.40 -29.80 12.22
C GLN A 8 -55.18 -30.01 13.14
N SER A 9 -54.08 -30.41 12.58
CA SER A 9 -52.77 -30.40 13.23
C SER A 9 -52.34 -28.95 13.40
N GLN A 10 -52.41 -28.44 14.63
CA GLN A 10 -51.73 -27.21 15.02
C GLN A 10 -50.21 -27.46 14.90
N GLN A 11 -49.60 -26.94 13.84
CA GLN A 11 -48.16 -26.76 13.79
C GLN A 11 -47.78 -25.69 14.83
N THR A 12 -47.25 -26.12 15.95
CA THR A 12 -46.55 -25.22 16.90
C THR A 12 -45.39 -24.58 16.15
N MET A 13 -45.49 -23.28 15.89
CA MET A 13 -44.36 -22.49 15.46
C MET A 13 -43.29 -22.54 16.55
N ASN A 14 -42.22 -23.34 16.29
CA ASN A 14 -41.02 -23.28 17.08
C ASN A 14 -40.41 -21.87 16.91
N THR A 15 -40.61 -21.01 17.88
CA THR A 15 -39.90 -19.74 18.01
C THR A 15 -38.40 -20.08 18.10
N PRO A 16 -37.56 -19.62 17.17
CA PRO A 16 -36.14 -19.93 17.25
C PRO A 16 -35.58 -19.34 18.52
N THR A 17 -34.90 -20.16 19.31
CA THR A 17 -34.15 -19.73 20.50
C THR A 17 -33.17 -18.65 20.06
N PRO A 18 -33.09 -17.49 20.75
CA PRO A 18 -32.17 -16.43 20.35
C PRO A 18 -30.73 -16.95 20.42
N THR A 19 -30.12 -17.09 19.26
CA THR A 19 -28.72 -17.54 19.15
C THR A 19 -27.82 -16.37 19.52
N THR A 20 -27.18 -16.41 20.66
CA THR A 20 -26.19 -15.41 21.04
C THR A 20 -24.92 -15.62 20.22
N ILE A 21 -24.59 -14.65 19.37
CA ILE A 21 -23.38 -14.66 18.55
C ILE A 21 -22.28 -13.94 19.31
N LYS A 22 -21.16 -14.63 19.57
CA LYS A 22 -19.97 -14.02 20.15
C LYS A 22 -19.10 -13.46 19.03
N LEU A 23 -19.07 -12.13 18.92
CA LEU A 23 -18.22 -11.44 17.96
C LEU A 23 -16.74 -11.52 18.37
N ASN A 24 -15.85 -11.71 17.39
CA ASN A 24 -14.41 -11.55 17.59
C ASN A 24 -14.02 -10.03 17.61
N GLU A 25 -12.76 -9.73 17.89
CA GLU A 25 -12.30 -8.36 18.03
C GLU A 25 -12.44 -7.55 16.74
N LEU A 26 -12.06 -8.11 15.57
CA LEU A 26 -12.26 -7.46 14.27
C LEU A 26 -13.71 -7.04 14.04
N GLN A 27 -14.66 -7.94 14.34
CA GLN A 27 -16.08 -7.68 14.15
C GLN A 27 -16.58 -6.61 15.10
N ARG A 28 -16.11 -6.60 16.35
CA ARG A 28 -16.44 -5.55 17.33
C ARG A 28 -15.86 -4.20 16.91
N GLU A 29 -14.61 -4.15 16.48
CA GLU A 29 -13.97 -2.90 16.06
C GLU A 29 -14.66 -2.28 14.85
N ILE A 30 -15.10 -3.09 13.87
CA ILE A 30 -15.89 -2.57 12.73
C ILE A 30 -17.22 -1.97 13.22
N ILE A 31 -17.92 -2.63 14.13
CA ILE A 31 -19.18 -2.09 14.68
C ILE A 31 -18.92 -0.82 15.51
N THR A 32 -17.87 -0.79 16.31
CA THR A 32 -17.45 0.39 17.06
C THR A 32 -17.14 1.56 16.10
N ALA A 33 -16.41 1.31 15.02
CA ALA A 33 -16.13 2.34 14.01
C ALA A 33 -17.40 2.90 13.36
N ILE A 34 -18.43 2.06 13.12
CA ILE A 34 -19.74 2.50 12.64
C ILE A 34 -20.44 3.39 13.68
N THR A 35 -20.40 3.00 14.97
CA THR A 35 -21.03 3.80 16.04
C THR A 35 -20.33 5.14 16.27
N CYS A 36 -19.03 5.21 15.99
CA CYS A 36 -18.25 6.46 16.02
C CYS A 36 -18.38 7.29 14.74
N ASP A 37 -19.35 7.00 13.87
CA ASP A 37 -19.64 7.69 12.61
C ASP A 37 -18.43 7.77 11.64
N GLN A 38 -17.55 6.76 11.67
CA GLN A 38 -16.48 6.65 10.69
C GLN A 38 -17.07 6.31 9.32
N ARG A 39 -16.70 7.10 8.31
CA ARG A 39 -17.26 6.96 6.95
C ARG A 39 -16.52 5.96 6.09
N VAL A 40 -15.22 5.77 6.34
CA VAL A 40 -14.39 4.78 5.66
C VAL A 40 -13.74 3.89 6.72
N ILE A 41 -14.13 2.63 6.73
CA ILE A 41 -13.59 1.63 7.63
C ILE A 41 -12.83 0.64 6.78
N ALA A 42 -11.52 0.54 6.97
CA ALA A 42 -10.67 -0.40 6.25
C ALA A 42 -10.08 -1.43 7.19
N ALA A 43 -10.12 -2.71 6.80
CA ALA A 43 -9.50 -3.77 7.55
C ALA A 43 -8.57 -4.60 6.64
N ARG A 44 -7.32 -4.75 7.07
CA ARG A 44 -6.34 -5.66 6.47
C ARG A 44 -6.10 -6.79 7.47
N CYS A 45 -6.46 -8.00 7.08
CA CYS A 45 -6.55 -9.10 8.04
C CYS A 45 -5.99 -10.39 7.46
N GLY A 46 -5.38 -11.20 8.31
CA GLY A 46 -4.89 -12.53 7.96
C GLY A 46 -5.97 -13.49 7.46
N TRP A 47 -5.55 -14.63 6.92
CA TRP A 47 -6.45 -15.71 6.53
C TRP A 47 -7.33 -16.17 7.69
N GLY A 48 -8.58 -16.53 7.42
CA GLY A 48 -9.49 -17.08 8.43
C GLY A 48 -9.88 -16.12 9.56
N SER A 49 -9.52 -14.83 9.49
CA SER A 49 -9.83 -13.82 10.53
C SER A 49 -11.33 -13.49 10.69
N GLY A 50 -12.20 -14.02 9.81
CA GLY A 50 -13.65 -13.77 9.87
C GLY A 50 -14.09 -12.48 9.17
N LYS A 51 -13.33 -11.98 8.19
CA LYS A 51 -13.61 -10.77 7.40
C LYS A 51 -15.01 -10.75 6.77
N THR A 52 -15.35 -11.81 6.03
CA THR A 52 -16.63 -11.90 5.33
C THR A 52 -17.80 -11.89 6.31
N ALA A 53 -17.70 -12.63 7.42
CA ALA A 53 -18.70 -12.58 8.49
C ALA A 53 -18.80 -11.18 9.13
N ALA A 54 -17.69 -10.47 9.27
CA ALA A 54 -17.68 -9.10 9.78
C ALA A 54 -18.49 -8.14 8.89
N LEU A 55 -18.40 -8.30 7.56
CA LEU A 55 -19.22 -7.52 6.62
C LEU A 55 -20.73 -7.82 6.80
N VAL A 56 -21.08 -9.09 7.00
CA VAL A 56 -22.49 -9.49 7.21
C VAL A 56 -23.00 -8.92 8.54
N PHE A 57 -22.21 -8.99 9.60
CA PHE A 57 -22.64 -8.41 10.91
C PHE A 57 -22.72 -6.88 10.87
N ALA A 58 -21.84 -6.22 10.13
CA ALA A 58 -21.96 -4.78 9.89
C ALA A 58 -23.24 -4.42 9.13
N LEU A 59 -23.60 -5.20 8.09
CA LEU A 59 -24.85 -5.06 7.36
C LEU A 59 -26.05 -5.20 8.28
N LEU A 60 -26.09 -6.28 9.08
CA LEU A 60 -27.18 -6.53 10.03
C LEU A 60 -27.31 -5.41 11.04
N TYR A 61 -26.20 -4.97 11.61
CA TYR A 61 -26.17 -3.86 12.56
C TYR A 61 -26.77 -2.57 11.96
N VAL A 62 -26.31 -2.18 10.76
CA VAL A 62 -26.82 -0.99 10.06
C VAL A 62 -28.28 -1.13 9.70
N SER A 63 -28.74 -2.30 9.27
CA SER A 63 -30.14 -2.57 8.91
C SER A 63 -31.08 -2.48 10.11
N GLN A 64 -30.63 -2.86 11.29
CA GLN A 64 -31.39 -2.73 12.54
C GLN A 64 -31.42 -1.27 13.05
N MET A 65 -30.29 -0.60 13.00
CA MET A 65 -30.17 0.80 13.43
C MET A 65 -30.89 1.79 12.48
N ARG A 66 -30.99 1.42 11.21
CA ARG A 66 -31.57 2.26 10.13
C ARG A 66 -32.48 1.40 9.26
N PRO A 67 -33.76 1.17 9.67
CA PRO A 67 -34.69 0.40 8.86
C PRO A 67 -34.91 1.00 7.46
N SER A 68 -35.35 0.18 6.53
CA SER A 68 -35.61 0.53 5.12
C SER A 68 -34.35 1.01 4.35
N THR A 69 -33.16 0.58 4.76
CA THR A 69 -31.92 0.92 4.05
C THR A 69 -31.70 0.06 2.82
N SER A 70 -31.01 0.62 1.84
CA SER A 70 -30.45 -0.12 0.72
C SER A 70 -28.93 -0.12 0.81
N SER A 71 -28.32 -1.29 0.89
CA SER A 71 -26.88 -1.49 1.01
C SER A 71 -26.32 -2.13 -0.25
N LEU A 72 -24.99 -2.16 -0.39
CA LEU A 72 -24.27 -2.73 -1.51
C LEU A 72 -23.14 -3.62 -0.99
N LEU A 73 -23.08 -4.86 -1.49
CA LEU A 73 -21.96 -5.77 -1.25
C LEU A 73 -21.25 -6.06 -2.58
N ILE A 74 -19.97 -5.80 -2.61
CA ILE A 74 -19.11 -5.95 -3.78
C ILE A 74 -18.05 -7.02 -3.50
N THR A 75 -17.85 -7.90 -4.47
CA THR A 75 -16.73 -8.83 -4.54
C THR A 75 -16.06 -8.76 -5.91
N ASP A 76 -14.97 -9.48 -6.12
CA ASP A 76 -14.23 -9.47 -7.37
C ASP A 76 -14.97 -10.18 -8.52
N THR A 77 -15.35 -11.46 -8.34
CA THR A 77 -15.86 -12.32 -9.42
C THR A 77 -17.18 -13.01 -9.09
N ASN A 78 -17.95 -13.36 -10.12
CA ASN A 78 -19.17 -14.16 -9.96
C ASN A 78 -18.93 -15.55 -9.38
N PRO A 79 -17.92 -16.34 -9.80
CA PRO A 79 -17.61 -17.61 -9.18
C PRO A 79 -17.37 -17.47 -7.66
N ARG A 80 -16.61 -16.48 -7.23
CA ARG A 80 -16.35 -16.23 -5.81
C ARG A 80 -17.62 -15.82 -5.07
N TYR A 81 -18.45 -14.97 -5.66
CA TYR A 81 -19.76 -14.66 -5.10
C TYR A 81 -20.58 -15.91 -4.82
N GLN A 82 -20.67 -16.83 -5.77
CA GLN A 82 -21.47 -18.05 -5.64
C GLN A 82 -20.86 -19.07 -4.66
N SER A 83 -19.54 -19.24 -4.67
CA SER A 83 -18.86 -20.29 -3.90
C SER A 83 -18.48 -19.88 -2.47
N VAL A 84 -18.30 -18.59 -2.20
CA VAL A 84 -17.81 -18.09 -0.91
C VAL A 84 -18.84 -17.19 -0.23
N LEU A 85 -19.24 -16.11 -0.89
CA LEU A 85 -20.14 -15.12 -0.27
C LEU A 85 -21.57 -15.64 -0.10
N MET A 86 -22.12 -16.28 -1.11
CA MET A 86 -23.52 -16.75 -1.08
C MET A 86 -23.77 -17.74 0.05
N PRO A 87 -22.92 -18.76 0.29
CA PRO A 87 -23.07 -19.65 1.44
C PRO A 87 -23.02 -18.91 2.79
N GLU A 88 -22.12 -17.94 2.92
CA GLU A 88 -22.02 -17.14 4.15
C GLU A 88 -23.24 -16.25 4.35
N LEU A 89 -23.73 -15.59 3.31
CA LEU A 89 -24.98 -14.82 3.36
C LEU A 89 -26.18 -15.70 3.69
N GLN A 90 -26.28 -16.89 3.09
CA GLN A 90 -27.35 -17.84 3.39
C GLN A 90 -27.32 -18.31 4.84
N LYS A 91 -26.12 -18.57 5.37
CA LYS A 91 -25.92 -18.98 6.76
C LYS A 91 -26.42 -17.93 7.75
N TRP A 92 -26.17 -16.64 7.50
CA TRP A 92 -26.48 -15.57 8.44
C TRP A 92 -27.79 -14.85 8.12
N LEU A 93 -27.99 -14.40 6.89
CA LEU A 93 -29.20 -13.67 6.49
C LEU A 93 -30.39 -14.62 6.30
N GLY A 94 -30.16 -15.77 5.64
CA GLY A 94 -31.20 -16.76 5.42
C GLY A 94 -31.73 -17.35 6.72
N ALA A 95 -30.84 -17.59 7.71
CA ALA A 95 -31.24 -18.14 9.02
C ALA A 95 -32.14 -17.22 9.82
N ILE A 96 -32.11 -15.89 9.58
CA ILE A 96 -32.96 -14.91 10.25
C ILE A 96 -34.12 -14.39 9.39
N GLY A 97 -34.41 -15.07 8.29
CA GLY A 97 -35.59 -14.81 7.48
C GLY A 97 -35.44 -13.80 6.34
N TRP A 98 -34.21 -13.33 6.03
CA TRP A 98 -34.00 -12.54 4.81
C TRP A 98 -34.28 -13.37 3.56
N VAL A 99 -34.88 -12.77 2.56
CA VAL A 99 -35.27 -13.41 1.30
C VAL A 99 -34.36 -12.99 0.16
N TYR A 100 -33.86 -13.98 -0.59
CA TYR A 100 -33.00 -13.74 -1.74
C TYR A 100 -33.76 -13.73 -3.06
N ASN A 101 -33.58 -12.67 -3.84
CA ASN A 101 -34.05 -12.59 -5.22
C ASN A 101 -32.91 -12.90 -6.18
N HIS A 102 -32.97 -14.04 -6.86
CA HIS A 102 -31.94 -14.51 -7.78
C HIS A 102 -31.76 -13.61 -9.02
N THR A 103 -32.85 -13.09 -9.56
CA THR A 103 -32.81 -12.23 -10.77
C THR A 103 -32.15 -10.90 -10.47
N LEU A 104 -32.49 -10.28 -9.35
CA LEU A 104 -31.95 -8.99 -8.94
C LEU A 104 -30.61 -9.11 -8.21
N ARG A 105 -30.24 -10.33 -7.77
CA ARG A 105 -29.11 -10.58 -6.85
C ARG A 105 -29.19 -9.67 -5.62
N LYS A 106 -30.32 -9.74 -4.94
CA LYS A 106 -30.65 -8.84 -3.84
C LYS A 106 -31.23 -9.66 -2.68
N TRP A 107 -30.69 -9.46 -1.49
CA TRP A 107 -31.32 -9.89 -0.24
C TRP A 107 -32.22 -8.79 0.29
N THR A 108 -33.36 -9.16 0.86
CA THR A 108 -34.31 -8.22 1.48
C THR A 108 -34.80 -8.80 2.79
N ASP A 109 -34.75 -7.96 3.83
CA ASP A 109 -35.37 -8.25 5.11
C ASP A 109 -36.87 -7.92 5.06
N PRO A 110 -37.76 -8.90 5.25
CA PRO A 110 -39.18 -8.66 5.27
C PRO A 110 -39.66 -7.78 6.43
N GLU A 111 -38.91 -7.78 7.54
CA GLU A 111 -39.27 -7.03 8.77
C GLU A 111 -38.83 -5.57 8.67
N THR A 112 -37.56 -5.29 8.55
CA THR A 112 -37.03 -3.91 8.49
C THR A 112 -37.18 -3.25 7.13
N LYS A 113 -37.57 -4.01 6.07
CA LYS A 113 -37.56 -3.58 4.65
C LYS A 113 -36.17 -3.18 4.13
N SER A 114 -35.15 -3.48 4.88
CA SER A 114 -33.76 -3.24 4.46
C SER A 114 -33.33 -4.25 3.40
N SER A 115 -32.35 -3.88 2.60
CA SER A 115 -31.89 -4.73 1.50
C SER A 115 -30.42 -4.56 1.19
N VAL A 116 -29.79 -5.58 0.59
CA VAL A 116 -28.43 -5.52 0.08
C VAL A 116 -28.35 -6.03 -1.34
N TRP A 117 -27.80 -5.23 -2.24
CA TRP A 117 -27.46 -5.61 -3.61
C TRP A 117 -26.09 -6.27 -3.63
N CYS A 118 -25.98 -7.42 -4.27
CA CYS A 118 -24.73 -8.14 -4.40
C CYS A 118 -24.20 -8.01 -5.83
N ARG A 119 -22.94 -7.56 -5.98
CA ARG A 119 -22.33 -7.33 -7.29
C ARG A 119 -20.90 -7.88 -7.34
N ALA A 120 -20.57 -8.50 -8.46
CA ALA A 120 -19.19 -8.81 -8.81
C ALA A 120 -18.63 -7.69 -9.70
N TYR A 121 -17.44 -7.18 -9.36
CA TYR A 121 -16.82 -6.03 -10.03
C TYR A 121 -15.65 -6.42 -10.94
N PHE A 122 -15.53 -7.69 -11.32
CA PHE A 122 -14.47 -8.13 -12.21
C PHE A 122 -14.64 -7.50 -13.59
N ARG A 123 -13.58 -6.83 -14.08
CA ARG A 123 -13.44 -6.47 -15.48
C ARG A 123 -12.47 -7.46 -16.13
N PRO A 124 -12.93 -8.42 -16.95
CA PRO A 124 -12.02 -9.11 -17.84
C PRO A 124 -11.32 -8.06 -18.71
N ASN A 125 -10.09 -8.32 -19.17
CA ASN A 125 -9.28 -7.47 -20.07
C ASN A 125 -9.97 -7.24 -21.44
N THR A 126 -11.24 -6.91 -21.44
CA THR A 126 -12.02 -6.59 -22.63
C THR A 126 -11.89 -5.10 -22.89
N ARG A 127 -11.74 -4.74 -24.15
CA ARG A 127 -11.74 -3.35 -24.67
C ARG A 127 -13.03 -2.57 -24.35
N ASP A 128 -14.01 -3.23 -23.77
CA ASP A 128 -15.28 -2.63 -23.36
C ASP A 128 -15.15 -2.01 -21.96
N THR A 129 -14.79 -0.73 -21.92
CA THR A 129 -14.69 0.08 -20.71
C THR A 129 -16.05 0.62 -20.24
N THR A 130 -17.13 0.37 -20.99
CA THR A 130 -18.44 1.01 -20.78
C THR A 130 -19.30 0.34 -19.74
N HIS A 131 -19.12 -0.97 -19.52
CA HIS A 131 -19.98 -1.72 -18.56
C HIS A 131 -19.52 -1.54 -17.11
N ASN A 132 -20.30 -0.78 -16.35
CA ASN A 132 -20.12 -0.60 -14.91
C ASN A 132 -21.19 -1.40 -14.15
N PRO A 133 -20.86 -2.51 -13.45
CA PRO A 133 -21.85 -3.36 -12.77
C PRO A 133 -22.60 -2.65 -11.63
N LEU A 134 -22.15 -1.46 -11.23
CA LEU A 134 -22.79 -0.61 -10.21
C LEU A 134 -23.72 0.44 -10.84
N GLU A 135 -23.79 0.51 -12.17
CA GLU A 135 -24.60 1.52 -12.84
C GLU A 135 -26.10 1.31 -12.56
N GLY A 136 -26.83 2.40 -12.42
CA GLY A 136 -28.26 2.37 -12.08
C GLY A 136 -28.59 2.09 -10.62
N LEU A 137 -27.62 1.68 -9.78
CA LEU A 137 -27.87 1.48 -8.35
C LEU A 137 -27.94 2.82 -7.61
N ASN A 138 -28.87 2.89 -6.64
CA ASN A 138 -28.94 3.95 -5.65
C ASN A 138 -28.96 3.31 -4.25
N ILE A 139 -27.99 3.66 -3.45
CA ILE A 139 -27.80 3.14 -2.09
C ILE A 139 -28.30 4.19 -1.11
N THR A 140 -29.35 3.85 -0.37
CA THR A 140 -30.04 4.79 0.51
C THR A 140 -29.80 4.42 1.96
N SER A 141 -29.11 5.29 2.69
CA SER A 141 -28.85 5.20 4.13
C SER A 141 -28.18 3.91 4.61
N GLY A 142 -27.76 3.03 3.68
CA GLY A 142 -27.12 1.76 3.93
C GLY A 142 -25.60 1.85 3.96
N VAL A 143 -24.98 0.71 3.83
CA VAL A 143 -23.51 0.55 3.84
C VAL A 143 -23.02 -0.04 2.52
N CYS A 144 -21.87 0.42 2.06
CA CYS A 144 -21.14 -0.22 0.98
C CYS A 144 -20.06 -1.14 1.57
N LEU A 145 -20.18 -2.41 1.29
CA LEU A 145 -19.31 -3.49 1.76
C LEU A 145 -18.46 -3.98 0.58
N VAL A 146 -17.15 -4.00 0.72
CA VAL A 146 -16.24 -4.49 -0.32
C VAL A 146 -15.39 -5.62 0.26
N ASP A 147 -15.58 -6.81 -0.24
CA ASP A 147 -14.79 -7.99 0.13
C ASP A 147 -13.62 -8.19 -0.85
N GLU A 148 -12.53 -8.78 -0.36
CA GLU A 148 -11.34 -9.13 -1.13
C GLU A 148 -10.71 -7.94 -1.88
N CYS A 149 -10.54 -6.82 -1.19
CA CYS A 149 -10.00 -5.58 -1.75
C CYS A 149 -8.65 -5.75 -2.46
N GLN A 150 -7.84 -6.77 -2.10
CA GLN A 150 -6.54 -7.03 -2.74
C GLN A 150 -6.68 -7.51 -4.19
N THR A 151 -7.84 -8.01 -4.60
CA THR A 151 -8.11 -8.43 -5.99
C THR A 151 -8.77 -7.33 -6.82
N LEU A 152 -9.10 -6.21 -6.19
CA LEU A 152 -9.78 -5.06 -6.79
C LEU A 152 -8.84 -3.84 -6.85
N THR A 153 -9.19 -2.87 -7.66
CA THR A 153 -8.49 -1.57 -7.72
C THR A 153 -9.26 -0.50 -6.96
N ALA A 154 -8.59 0.60 -6.58
CA ALA A 154 -9.22 1.73 -5.91
C ALA A 154 -10.40 2.36 -6.70
N GLU A 155 -10.48 2.10 -8.00
CA GLU A 155 -11.60 2.55 -8.85
C GLU A 155 -12.95 2.04 -8.34
N VAL A 156 -12.99 0.84 -7.74
CA VAL A 156 -14.23 0.28 -7.18
C VAL A 156 -14.82 1.18 -6.09
N ALA A 157 -13.97 1.73 -5.21
CA ALA A 157 -14.40 2.65 -4.16
C ALA A 157 -14.95 3.96 -4.75
N GLN A 158 -14.29 4.52 -5.77
CA GLN A 158 -14.75 5.72 -6.46
C GLN A 158 -16.13 5.51 -7.12
N LYS A 159 -16.33 4.37 -7.80
CA LYS A 159 -17.60 4.02 -8.43
C LYS A 159 -18.70 3.75 -7.40
N ALA A 160 -18.36 3.11 -6.28
CA ALA A 160 -19.29 2.86 -5.17
C ALA A 160 -19.70 4.16 -4.47
N LEU A 161 -18.78 5.09 -4.21
CA LEU A 161 -19.10 6.42 -3.66
C LEU A 161 -20.13 7.16 -4.51
N GLY A 162 -20.05 7.05 -5.83
CA GLY A 162 -21.05 7.60 -6.74
C GLY A 162 -22.46 7.00 -6.60
N ARG A 163 -22.63 5.92 -5.84
CA ARG A 163 -23.92 5.24 -5.56
C ARG A 163 -24.45 5.54 -4.17
N LEU A 164 -23.61 5.96 -3.24
CA LEU A 164 -23.96 6.35 -1.87
C LEU A 164 -24.51 7.80 -1.84
N ARG A 165 -25.67 8.05 -2.45
CA ARG A 165 -26.16 9.42 -2.72
C ARG A 165 -27.19 9.90 -1.72
N SER A 166 -27.86 9.01 -1.02
CA SER A 166 -29.04 9.32 -0.23
C SER A 166 -28.88 8.86 1.21
N GLY A 167 -29.34 9.69 2.15
CA GLY A 167 -29.36 9.38 3.57
C GLY A 167 -28.27 10.08 4.37
N PRO A 168 -28.28 9.89 5.68
CA PRO A 168 -27.32 10.50 6.56
C PRO A 168 -25.92 9.98 6.34
N SER A 169 -24.96 9.93 6.66
CA SER A 169 -23.58 9.44 6.53
C SER A 169 -23.44 8.15 5.72
N PRO A 170 -22.96 8.21 4.49
CA PRO A 170 -22.59 7.01 3.76
C PRO A 170 -21.40 6.34 4.43
N ILE A 171 -21.50 5.02 4.66
CA ILE A 171 -20.44 4.22 5.27
C ILE A 171 -19.89 3.25 4.22
N MET A 172 -18.57 3.20 4.10
CA MET A 172 -17.87 2.24 3.26
C MET A 172 -16.97 1.36 4.13
N ILE A 173 -17.15 0.05 4.03
CA ILE A 173 -16.34 -0.94 4.76
C ILE A 173 -15.57 -1.78 3.75
N LEU A 174 -14.27 -1.76 3.84
CA LEU A 174 -13.32 -2.33 2.91
C LEU A 174 -12.49 -3.39 3.62
N VAL A 175 -12.58 -4.65 3.21
CA VAL A 175 -11.79 -5.71 3.83
C VAL A 175 -10.94 -6.45 2.80
N GLY A 176 -9.74 -6.83 3.19
CA GLY A 176 -8.83 -7.53 2.31
C GLY A 176 -7.73 -8.28 3.03
N LEU A 177 -7.02 -9.12 2.27
CA LEU A 177 -5.87 -9.86 2.73
C LEU A 177 -4.63 -8.97 2.83
N PRO A 178 -3.62 -9.38 3.60
CA PRO A 178 -2.39 -8.63 3.77
C PRO A 178 -1.59 -8.54 2.47
N VAL A 179 -1.64 -7.37 1.84
CA VAL A 179 -0.77 -7.03 0.71
C VAL A 179 -0.04 -5.72 1.00
N SER A 180 1.16 -5.59 0.48
CA SER A 180 1.90 -4.34 0.56
C SER A 180 1.19 -3.25 -0.26
N GLY A 181 1.14 -2.03 0.27
CA GLY A 181 0.48 -0.91 -0.41
C GLY A 181 -1.04 -1.09 -0.55
N ALA A 182 -1.69 -1.71 0.42
CA ALA A 182 -3.14 -1.94 0.44
C ALA A 182 -3.91 -0.62 0.23
N TRP A 183 -4.42 -0.40 -0.99
CA TRP A 183 -5.10 0.85 -1.38
C TRP A 183 -6.29 1.21 -0.49
N TRP A 184 -7.00 0.20 0.06
CA TRP A 184 -8.14 0.45 0.94
C TRP A 184 -7.73 0.95 2.32
N CYS A 185 -6.56 0.55 2.83
CA CYS A 185 -5.99 1.14 4.05
C CYS A 185 -5.59 2.59 3.79
N GLN A 186 -4.96 2.87 2.67
CA GLN A 186 -4.58 4.22 2.25
C GLN A 186 -5.80 5.14 2.09
N LEU A 187 -6.90 4.60 1.55
CA LEU A 187 -8.15 5.36 1.43
C LEU A 187 -8.71 5.74 2.81
N ALA A 188 -8.66 4.83 3.79
CA ALA A 188 -9.08 5.14 5.16
C ALA A 188 -8.19 6.20 5.81
N GLU A 189 -6.86 6.09 5.68
CA GLU A 189 -5.90 7.09 6.17
C GLU A 189 -6.16 8.47 5.53
N THR A 190 -6.43 8.51 4.23
CA THR A 190 -6.80 9.74 3.52
C THR A 190 -8.09 10.35 4.05
N ALA A 191 -9.02 9.53 4.50
CA ALA A 191 -10.26 9.95 5.15
C ALA A 191 -10.08 10.30 6.64
N GLY A 192 -8.87 10.27 7.17
CA GLY A 192 -8.56 10.54 8.58
C GLY A 192 -8.90 9.37 9.51
N CYS A 193 -9.10 8.17 8.97
CA CYS A 193 -9.45 6.97 9.74
C CYS A 193 -8.23 6.03 9.83
N LYS A 194 -7.99 5.45 11.01
CA LYS A 194 -6.94 4.45 11.18
C LYS A 194 -7.41 3.10 10.65
N PRO A 195 -6.62 2.42 9.77
CA PRO A 195 -6.95 1.08 9.32
C PRO A 195 -6.90 0.06 10.46
N LEU A 196 -7.80 -0.90 10.42
CA LEU A 196 -7.85 -2.03 11.35
C LEU A 196 -6.92 -3.14 10.83
N LEU A 197 -5.97 -3.55 11.65
CA LEU A 197 -4.92 -4.52 11.28
C LEU A 197 -5.00 -5.74 12.21
N PHE A 198 -5.43 -6.90 11.68
CA PHE A 198 -5.60 -8.11 12.46
C PHE A 198 -4.89 -9.32 11.89
N THR A 199 -4.25 -10.08 12.74
CA THR A 199 -3.70 -11.40 12.41
C THR A 199 -4.83 -12.44 12.29
N SER A 200 -4.51 -13.65 11.84
CA SER A 200 -5.46 -14.78 11.87
C SER A 200 -5.91 -15.16 13.29
N TYR A 201 -5.08 -14.90 14.28
CA TYR A 201 -5.34 -15.22 15.68
C TYR A 201 -6.54 -14.47 16.28
N VAL A 202 -6.97 -13.37 15.68
CA VAL A 202 -8.21 -12.69 16.10
C VAL A 202 -9.45 -13.60 16.07
N ASN A 203 -9.39 -14.68 15.28
CA ASN A 203 -10.47 -15.65 15.13
C ASN A 203 -10.09 -17.05 15.61
N GLU A 204 -9.10 -17.15 16.50
CA GLU A 204 -8.57 -18.42 17.01
C GLU A 204 -9.66 -19.34 17.54
N ALA A 205 -10.68 -18.79 18.22
CA ALA A 205 -11.80 -19.56 18.74
C ALA A 205 -12.63 -20.31 17.67
N ASN A 206 -12.54 -19.92 16.40
CA ASN A 206 -13.25 -20.52 15.27
C ASN A 206 -12.33 -21.26 14.29
N LEU A 207 -11.02 -21.29 14.55
CA LEU A 207 -10.00 -21.97 13.75
C LEU A 207 -9.46 -23.17 14.57
N SER A 208 -9.29 -24.32 13.92
CA SER A 208 -8.75 -25.48 14.61
C SER A 208 -7.25 -25.33 14.88
N GLU A 209 -6.76 -25.94 15.95
CA GLU A 209 -5.33 -26.04 16.23
C GLU A 209 -4.57 -26.66 15.03
N ALA A 210 -5.14 -27.70 14.43
CA ALA A 210 -4.58 -28.34 13.24
C ALA A 210 -4.40 -27.35 12.06
N TRP A 211 -5.27 -26.35 11.93
CA TRP A 211 -5.11 -25.31 10.93
C TRP A 211 -3.88 -24.44 11.22
N PHE A 212 -3.67 -24.04 12.48
CA PHE A 212 -2.47 -23.28 12.86
C PHE A 212 -1.19 -24.09 12.67
N GLU A 213 -1.22 -25.38 13.00
CA GLU A 213 -0.07 -26.26 12.73
C GLU A 213 0.22 -26.38 11.23
N ALA A 214 -0.81 -26.54 10.40
CA ALA A 214 -0.64 -26.55 8.95
C ALA A 214 -0.03 -25.25 8.41
N THR A 215 -0.35 -24.09 9.01
CA THR A 215 0.27 -22.82 8.58
C THR A 215 1.77 -22.73 8.89
N LYS A 216 2.30 -23.56 9.77
CA LYS A 216 3.76 -23.64 10.02
C LYS A 216 4.52 -24.30 8.87
N LEU A 217 3.83 -25.03 7.99
CA LEU A 217 4.40 -25.62 6.77
C LEU A 217 4.55 -24.60 5.63
N LEU A 218 3.92 -23.44 5.73
CA LEU A 218 4.07 -22.37 4.75
C LEU A 218 5.51 -21.82 4.77
N PRO A 219 6.00 -21.32 3.63
CA PRO A 219 7.23 -20.54 3.64
C PRO A 219 7.13 -19.43 4.71
N PRO A 220 8.20 -19.18 5.47
CA PRO A 220 8.17 -18.21 6.58
C PRO A 220 7.62 -16.84 6.15
N GLU A 221 7.96 -16.40 4.94
CA GLU A 221 7.51 -15.13 4.36
C GLU A 221 6.01 -15.09 4.11
N GLU A 222 5.44 -16.18 3.61
CA GLU A 222 4.01 -16.30 3.34
C GLU A 222 3.23 -16.38 4.66
N ARG A 223 3.73 -17.10 5.64
CA ARG A 223 3.13 -17.15 6.97
C ARG A 223 3.15 -15.79 7.66
N GLU A 224 4.28 -15.07 7.60
CA GLU A 224 4.38 -13.69 8.13
C GLU A 224 3.39 -12.75 7.42
N ALA A 225 3.24 -12.86 6.10
CA ALA A 225 2.28 -12.07 5.37
C ALA A 225 0.83 -12.45 5.73
N MET A 226 0.45 -13.69 5.47
CA MET A 226 -0.97 -14.10 5.41
C MET A 226 -1.55 -14.47 6.78
N VAL A 227 -0.75 -14.92 7.73
CA VAL A 227 -1.20 -15.27 9.08
C VAL A 227 -0.95 -14.14 10.07
N MET A 228 0.26 -13.56 10.04
CA MET A 228 0.69 -12.54 10.99
C MET A 228 0.37 -11.10 10.52
N ASN A 229 -0.28 -10.93 9.38
CA ASN A 229 -0.62 -9.63 8.79
C ASN A 229 0.60 -8.71 8.58
N ARG A 230 1.74 -9.28 8.19
CA ARG A 230 2.98 -8.57 7.88
C ARG A 230 3.37 -8.76 6.42
N PRO A 231 2.64 -8.13 5.47
CA PRO A 231 2.90 -8.33 4.06
C PRO A 231 4.28 -7.78 3.69
N ARG A 232 4.97 -8.54 2.83
CA ARG A 232 6.16 -8.07 2.16
C ARG A 232 5.80 -7.39 0.84
N PRO A 233 6.67 -6.53 0.33
CA PRO A 233 6.53 -6.02 -1.03
C PRO A 233 6.41 -7.16 -2.05
N PRO A 234 5.74 -6.93 -3.20
CA PRO A 234 5.60 -7.93 -4.26
C PRO A 234 6.96 -8.51 -4.67
N SER A 235 7.01 -9.80 -5.00
CA SER A 235 8.18 -10.44 -5.60
C SER A 235 8.58 -9.69 -6.88
N GLY A 236 9.88 -9.43 -7.04
CA GLY A 236 10.40 -8.68 -8.19
C GLY A 236 10.68 -7.20 -7.93
N LEU A 237 10.44 -6.69 -6.73
CA LEU A 237 10.89 -5.36 -6.35
C LEU A 237 12.40 -5.29 -6.15
N VAL A 238 12.98 -4.15 -6.54
CA VAL A 238 14.41 -3.91 -6.36
C VAL A 238 14.76 -3.84 -4.87
N TYR A 239 13.92 -3.21 -4.05
CA TYR A 239 14.14 -3.03 -2.61
C TYR A 239 13.12 -3.83 -1.78
N SER A 240 13.13 -5.14 -1.94
CA SER A 240 12.24 -6.07 -1.20
C SER A 240 12.50 -6.10 0.32
N GLU A 241 13.63 -5.59 0.76
CA GLU A 241 13.99 -5.44 2.18
C GLU A 241 13.24 -4.31 2.89
N PHE A 242 12.67 -3.38 2.13
CA PHE A 242 11.83 -2.33 2.71
C PHE A 242 10.53 -2.91 3.25
N ARG A 243 10.19 -2.53 4.47
CA ARG A 243 8.95 -2.92 5.15
C ARG A 243 8.34 -1.71 5.83
N GLU A 244 7.08 -1.42 5.55
CA GLU A 244 6.40 -0.25 6.11
C GLU A 244 6.37 -0.28 7.64
N ASP A 245 6.04 -1.45 8.24
CA ASP A 245 5.96 -1.65 9.68
C ASP A 245 7.30 -1.48 10.42
N GLN A 246 8.43 -1.54 9.71
CA GLN A 246 9.76 -1.38 10.27
C GLN A 246 10.41 -0.04 9.91
N HIS A 247 10.11 0.50 8.74
CA HIS A 247 10.85 1.61 8.18
C HIS A 247 10.08 2.92 8.18
N VAL A 248 8.76 2.90 8.43
CA VAL A 248 7.96 4.12 8.57
C VAL A 248 7.71 4.40 10.04
N LEU A 249 8.10 5.60 10.48
CA LEU A 249 7.93 6.05 11.85
C LEU A 249 6.57 6.75 11.98
N ASP A 250 5.72 6.25 12.87
CA ASP A 250 4.41 6.86 13.14
C ASP A 250 4.54 8.22 13.81
N GLU A 251 5.53 8.35 14.71
CA GLU A 251 5.85 9.58 15.41
C GLU A 251 7.35 9.84 15.35
N TRP A 252 7.72 11.01 14.90
CA TRP A 252 9.10 11.48 14.89
C TRP A 252 9.15 13.00 14.96
N SER A 253 10.11 13.53 15.70
CA SER A 253 10.32 14.97 15.86
C SER A 253 11.75 15.34 15.58
N TYR A 254 11.95 16.34 14.73
CA TYR A 254 13.27 16.92 14.48
C TYR A 254 13.76 17.71 15.69
N HIS A 255 15.01 17.49 16.10
CA HIS A 255 15.69 18.33 17.07
C HIS A 255 16.87 19.08 16.42
N PRO A 256 17.09 20.39 16.72
CA PRO A 256 18.12 21.21 16.06
C PRO A 256 19.57 20.71 16.23
N SER A 257 19.85 19.83 17.21
CA SER A 257 21.16 19.19 17.36
C SER A 257 21.42 18.07 16.36
N MET A 258 20.37 17.53 15.71
CA MET A 258 20.51 16.48 14.72
C MET A 258 21.20 17.02 13.46
N SER A 259 21.98 16.14 12.80
CA SER A 259 22.67 16.47 11.55
C SER A 259 21.77 16.18 10.35
N GLY A 260 21.48 17.21 9.57
CA GLY A 260 20.66 17.12 8.37
C GLY A 260 21.48 17.24 7.09
N ARG A 261 21.01 16.59 6.04
CA ARG A 261 21.59 16.65 4.70
C ARG A 261 20.53 16.54 3.62
N ILE A 262 20.88 16.96 2.41
CA ILE A 262 20.03 16.75 1.24
C ILE A 262 20.66 15.71 0.32
N ALA A 263 19.80 14.93 -0.34
CA ALA A 263 20.16 14.05 -1.44
C ALA A 263 19.37 14.47 -2.68
N ILE A 264 20.05 14.66 -3.82
CA ILE A 264 19.46 15.19 -5.05
C ILE A 264 19.74 14.23 -6.21
N ASP A 265 18.70 13.81 -6.88
CA ASP A 265 18.76 13.33 -8.26
C ASP A 265 18.34 14.44 -9.22
N TRP A 266 19.21 14.71 -10.22
CA TRP A 266 19.02 15.86 -11.10
C TRP A 266 18.06 15.54 -12.24
N GLY A 267 17.24 16.49 -12.59
CA GLY A 267 16.41 16.48 -13.77
C GLY A 267 15.63 17.78 -13.90
N PHE A 268 15.60 18.39 -15.06
CA PHE A 268 14.79 19.59 -15.27
C PHE A 268 13.29 19.24 -15.16
N ARG A 269 12.90 18.14 -15.77
CA ARG A 269 11.49 17.73 -15.80
C ARG A 269 11.00 17.13 -14.48
N LYS A 270 11.88 16.44 -13.77
CA LYS A 270 11.52 15.67 -12.58
C LYS A 270 12.71 15.53 -11.62
N PRO A 271 13.23 16.64 -11.05
CA PRO A 271 14.23 16.51 -10.00
C PRO A 271 13.62 15.87 -8.75
N SER A 272 14.41 15.05 -8.07
CA SER A 272 14.03 14.44 -6.79
C SER A 272 14.98 14.88 -5.68
N VAL A 273 14.42 15.37 -4.58
CA VAL A 273 15.16 15.83 -3.41
C VAL A 273 14.63 15.16 -2.16
N LEU A 274 15.52 14.56 -1.40
CA LEU A 274 15.24 14.04 -0.06
C LEU A 274 16.00 14.86 0.98
N ILE A 275 15.31 15.26 2.05
CA ILE A 275 15.93 15.82 3.25
C ILE A 275 16.04 14.68 4.26
N ILE A 276 17.27 14.38 4.63
CA ILE A 276 17.62 13.23 5.47
C ILE A 276 18.29 13.77 6.75
N VAL A 277 17.82 13.30 7.89
CA VAL A 277 18.32 13.70 9.22
C VAL A 277 18.87 12.46 9.92
N HIS A 278 20.08 12.56 10.42
CA HIS A 278 20.63 11.51 11.28
C HIS A 278 20.08 11.66 12.69
N ASP A 279 19.37 10.64 13.14
CA ASP A 279 18.84 10.55 14.50
C ASP A 279 19.74 9.61 15.34
N PRO A 280 20.55 10.16 16.25
CA PRO A 280 21.45 9.37 17.06
C PRO A 280 20.72 8.47 18.08
N ALA A 281 19.50 8.85 18.48
CA ALA A 281 18.71 8.03 19.40
C ALA A 281 18.17 6.76 18.74
N LEU A 282 17.82 6.86 17.46
CA LEU A 282 17.40 5.71 16.64
C LEU A 282 18.60 4.95 16.05
N GLY A 283 19.78 5.56 16.00
CA GLY A 283 20.94 5.04 15.26
C GLY A 283 20.63 4.90 13.77
N ALA A 284 19.78 5.75 13.21
CA ALA A 284 19.27 5.66 11.85
C ALA A 284 19.16 7.04 11.19
N ASP A 285 19.10 7.03 9.86
CA ASP A 285 18.86 8.19 9.03
C ASP A 285 17.37 8.28 8.68
N VAL A 286 16.73 9.38 8.99
CA VAL A 286 15.30 9.60 8.81
C VAL A 286 15.07 10.52 7.61
N ILE A 287 14.32 10.07 6.63
CA ILE A 287 13.82 10.86 5.52
C ILE A 287 12.69 11.73 6.07
N ALA A 288 13.02 13.00 6.32
CA ALA A 288 12.14 13.95 7.00
C ALA A 288 11.33 14.83 6.04
N ALA A 289 11.77 14.95 4.78
CA ALA A 289 11.00 15.61 3.73
C ALA A 289 11.40 15.08 2.35
N GLU A 290 10.45 15.18 1.42
CA GLU A 290 10.60 14.81 0.02
C GLU A 290 10.03 15.90 -0.88
N MET A 291 10.73 16.19 -1.99
CA MET A 291 10.27 17.12 -3.02
C MET A 291 10.55 16.55 -4.40
N ASN A 292 9.50 16.45 -5.21
CA ASN A 292 9.57 15.99 -6.60
C ASN A 292 8.83 17.01 -7.48
N PRO A 293 9.34 18.26 -7.60
CA PRO A 293 8.70 19.25 -8.44
C PRO A 293 8.86 18.90 -9.91
N ALA A 294 7.99 19.46 -10.76
CA ALA A 294 8.08 19.33 -12.20
C ALA A 294 8.55 20.64 -12.83
N GLU A 295 9.41 20.55 -13.84
CA GLU A 295 9.83 21.68 -14.69
C GLU A 295 10.38 22.88 -13.92
N VAL A 296 11.29 22.64 -12.98
CA VAL A 296 11.92 23.69 -12.17
C VAL A 296 13.38 23.88 -12.52
N THR A 297 13.83 25.11 -12.46
CA THR A 297 15.25 25.48 -12.54
C THR A 297 15.98 25.12 -11.26
N VAL A 298 17.31 25.11 -11.30
CA VAL A 298 18.14 24.84 -10.11
C VAL A 298 17.92 25.89 -9.02
N GLU A 299 17.71 27.15 -9.40
CA GLU A 299 17.42 28.25 -8.48
C GLU A 299 16.03 28.12 -7.83
N GLU A 300 15.03 27.68 -8.59
CA GLU A 300 13.70 27.41 -8.05
C GLU A 300 13.74 26.19 -7.09
N LEU A 301 14.46 25.15 -7.46
CA LEU A 301 14.67 24.00 -6.60
C LEU A 301 15.35 24.41 -5.28
N ALA A 302 16.36 25.29 -5.35
CA ALA A 302 17.00 25.82 -4.14
C ALA A 302 16.00 26.55 -3.24
N ARG A 303 15.11 27.38 -3.80
CA ARG A 303 14.08 28.10 -3.04
C ARG A 303 13.10 27.13 -2.36
N LEU A 304 12.68 26.06 -3.07
CA LEU A 304 11.81 25.02 -2.49
C LEU A 304 12.49 24.34 -1.31
N ILE A 305 13.77 23.97 -1.45
CA ILE A 305 14.55 23.38 -0.36
C ILE A 305 14.62 24.33 0.84
N LEU A 306 14.88 25.62 0.59
CA LEU A 306 14.98 26.63 1.64
C LEU A 306 13.66 26.92 2.38
N CYS A 307 12.53 26.52 1.82
CA CYS A 307 11.25 26.55 2.54
C CYS A 307 11.15 25.53 3.66
N VAL A 308 11.90 24.43 3.60
CA VAL A 308 11.84 23.31 4.56
C VAL A 308 13.12 23.19 5.38
N ALA A 309 14.27 23.40 4.76
CA ALA A 309 15.57 23.20 5.37
C ALA A 309 16.51 24.36 5.03
N TRP A 310 17.50 24.60 5.91
CA TRP A 310 18.41 25.74 5.78
C TRP A 310 19.85 25.33 6.12
N PRO A 311 20.87 25.88 5.42
CA PRO A 311 22.26 25.58 5.74
C PRO A 311 22.62 26.03 7.17
N ARG A 312 23.16 25.11 7.95
CA ARG A 312 23.57 25.41 9.34
C ARG A 312 24.65 26.51 9.42
N SER A 313 25.50 26.59 8.41
CA SER A 313 26.51 27.63 8.30
C SER A 313 25.93 29.06 8.18
N LEU A 314 24.67 29.18 7.80
CA LEU A 314 23.94 30.43 7.60
C LEU A 314 22.76 30.58 8.58
N LYS A 315 22.81 29.93 9.75
CA LYS A 315 21.72 29.87 10.74
C LYS A 315 21.23 31.25 11.17
N ASP A 316 22.12 32.23 11.28
CA ASP A 316 21.79 33.59 11.70
C ASP A 316 20.92 34.36 10.68
N ARG A 317 20.78 33.83 9.45
CA ARG A 317 19.95 34.38 8.39
C ARG A 317 18.68 33.54 8.15
N ALA A 318 18.49 32.49 8.95
CA ALA A 318 17.40 31.55 8.73
C ALA A 318 16.06 32.11 9.22
N PRO A 319 14.96 31.86 8.47
CA PRO A 319 13.64 31.97 9.04
C PRO A 319 13.49 30.94 10.17
N SER A 320 12.60 31.20 11.13
CA SER A 320 12.31 30.25 12.21
C SER A 320 11.83 28.88 11.68
N SER A 321 12.13 27.81 12.42
CA SER A 321 11.63 26.47 12.20
C SER A 321 12.03 25.81 10.88
N ARG A 322 13.33 25.51 10.71
CA ARG A 322 13.88 24.79 9.56
C ARG A 322 14.75 23.62 10.01
N ILE A 323 14.84 22.59 9.19
CA ILE A 323 15.84 21.53 9.36
C ILE A 323 17.21 22.08 8.99
N TRP A 324 18.21 21.92 9.87
CA TRP A 324 19.57 22.38 9.59
C TRP A 324 20.30 21.41 8.66
N LEU A 325 20.82 21.93 7.55
CA LEU A 325 21.63 21.19 6.59
C LEU A 325 23.12 21.42 6.85
N ASP A 326 23.85 20.34 7.00
CA ASP A 326 25.30 20.36 7.18
C ASP A 326 26.03 20.16 5.84
N TYR A 327 25.45 19.37 4.92
CA TYR A 327 25.97 19.16 3.58
C TYR A 327 24.89 18.63 2.63
N GLY A 328 25.24 18.52 1.35
CA GLY A 328 24.38 17.89 0.34
C GLY A 328 25.11 16.85 -0.47
N VAL A 329 24.37 15.88 -0.95
CA VAL A 329 24.82 14.83 -1.88
C VAL A 329 24.00 14.93 -3.15
N ALA A 330 24.63 14.72 -4.31
CA ALA A 330 23.92 14.75 -5.57
C ALA A 330 24.60 13.86 -6.61
N ASP A 331 23.86 13.46 -7.65
CA ASP A 331 24.45 12.76 -8.79
C ASP A 331 25.55 13.59 -9.43
N LYS A 332 26.61 12.90 -9.88
CA LYS A 332 27.75 13.52 -10.57
C LYS A 332 27.37 14.23 -11.87
N ALA A 333 26.27 13.86 -12.52
CA ALA A 333 25.78 14.51 -13.74
C ALA A 333 25.57 16.03 -13.53
N GLY A 334 25.18 16.48 -12.35
CA GLY A 334 25.05 17.90 -12.01
C GLY A 334 26.35 18.71 -12.02
N ARG A 335 27.52 18.07 -12.22
CA ARG A 335 28.81 18.75 -12.42
C ARG A 335 29.01 19.22 -13.86
N ALA A 336 28.30 18.62 -14.83
CA ALA A 336 28.35 19.05 -16.22
C ALA A 336 27.88 20.52 -16.35
N ARG A 337 28.51 21.25 -17.26
CA ARG A 337 28.09 22.62 -17.58
C ARG A 337 26.83 22.58 -18.41
N ASN A 338 25.89 23.42 -18.08
CA ASN A 338 24.74 23.69 -18.95
C ASN A 338 25.20 24.59 -20.09
N ASP A 339 24.95 24.19 -21.35
CA ASP A 339 25.41 24.92 -22.53
C ASP A 339 24.80 26.31 -22.66
N GLN A 340 23.61 26.53 -22.12
CA GLN A 340 22.92 27.82 -22.17
C GLN A 340 23.42 28.81 -21.09
N THR A 341 23.71 28.33 -19.88
CA THR A 341 24.06 29.17 -18.75
C THR A 341 25.58 29.18 -18.44
N GLY A 342 26.33 28.25 -19.00
CA GLY A 342 27.75 28.02 -18.72
C GLY A 342 28.05 27.59 -17.29
N ARG A 343 27.02 27.36 -16.46
CA ARG A 343 27.14 26.98 -15.04
C ARG A 343 26.68 25.53 -14.82
N SER A 344 27.32 24.83 -13.93
CA SER A 344 26.85 23.51 -13.47
C SER A 344 25.84 23.68 -12.34
N ALA A 345 24.94 22.68 -12.16
CA ALA A 345 23.99 22.67 -11.06
C ALA A 345 24.68 22.75 -9.68
N PHE A 346 25.82 22.07 -9.51
CA PHE A 346 26.65 22.17 -8.32
C PHE A 346 27.11 23.60 -8.04
N ARG A 347 27.49 24.37 -9.08
CA ARG A 347 27.92 25.75 -8.92
C ARG A 347 26.74 26.67 -8.61
N ALA A 348 25.58 26.43 -9.24
CA ALA A 348 24.38 27.20 -8.95
C ALA A 348 23.91 27.01 -7.50
N MET A 349 23.90 25.78 -7.00
CA MET A 349 23.52 25.49 -5.60
C MET A 349 24.47 26.06 -4.56
N ARG A 350 25.73 26.35 -4.92
CA ARG A 350 26.70 27.02 -4.01
C ARG A 350 26.46 28.50 -3.83
N ALA A 351 25.67 29.13 -4.69
CA ALA A 351 25.32 30.54 -4.52
C ALA A 351 24.56 30.74 -3.19
N ASP A 352 24.68 31.92 -2.63
CA ASP A 352 24.00 32.28 -1.40
C ASP A 352 22.46 32.26 -1.56
N PRO A 353 21.70 31.93 -0.50
CA PRO A 353 20.27 32.06 -0.50
C PRO A 353 19.80 33.47 -0.92
N PRO A 354 18.73 33.61 -1.69
CA PRO A 354 17.81 32.58 -2.14
C PRO A 354 18.14 31.97 -3.53
N ARG A 355 19.27 32.28 -4.13
CA ARG A 355 19.67 31.80 -5.46
C ARG A 355 20.27 30.40 -5.44
N GLY A 356 20.77 29.97 -4.33
CA GLY A 356 21.33 28.66 -4.06
C GLY A 356 21.19 28.33 -2.59
N LEU A 357 21.93 27.33 -2.13
CA LEU A 357 21.90 26.87 -0.74
C LEU A 357 23.08 27.43 0.10
N GLY A 358 24.05 28.09 -0.52
CA GLY A 358 25.25 28.60 0.20
C GLY A 358 26.11 27.50 0.83
N MET A 359 25.97 26.24 0.35
CA MET A 359 26.68 25.11 0.93
C MET A 359 27.25 24.20 -0.18
N PRO A 360 28.33 23.44 0.11
CA PRO A 360 28.90 22.51 -0.88
C PRO A 360 28.03 21.27 -1.05
N LEU A 361 27.86 20.84 -2.30
CA LEU A 361 27.36 19.53 -2.64
C LEU A 361 28.53 18.56 -2.87
N ARG A 362 28.33 17.31 -2.47
CA ARG A 362 29.25 16.20 -2.70
C ARG A 362 28.67 15.27 -3.76
N SER A 363 29.52 14.59 -4.51
CA SER A 363 29.11 13.46 -5.33
C SER A 363 30.21 12.41 -5.25
N ASN A 364 29.78 11.15 -5.26
CA ASN A 364 30.73 10.05 -5.35
C ASN A 364 31.19 9.90 -6.80
N THR A 365 32.51 9.84 -7.01
CA THR A 365 33.12 9.67 -8.34
C THR A 365 33.78 8.31 -8.49
N ASP A 366 33.81 7.49 -7.44
CA ASP A 366 34.38 6.15 -7.49
C ASP A 366 33.53 5.27 -8.44
N PRO A 367 34.11 4.69 -9.49
CA PRO A 367 33.40 3.87 -10.46
C PRO A 367 32.70 2.65 -9.83
N ILE A 368 33.30 2.04 -8.81
CA ILE A 368 32.75 0.89 -8.12
C ILE A 368 31.50 1.30 -7.31
N ARG A 369 31.61 2.40 -6.59
CA ARG A 369 30.50 2.94 -5.76
C ARG A 369 29.34 3.47 -6.60
N THR A 370 29.64 4.05 -7.76
CA THR A 370 28.62 4.61 -8.66
C THR A 370 28.00 3.58 -9.61
N ASP A 371 28.49 2.33 -9.60
CA ASP A 371 27.81 1.23 -10.29
C ASP A 371 26.41 1.03 -9.71
N ILE A 372 25.43 0.90 -10.59
CA ILE A 372 24.00 0.86 -10.21
C ILE A 372 23.74 -0.34 -9.30
N LEU A 373 24.21 -1.54 -9.67
CA LEU A 373 23.93 -2.74 -8.90
C LEU A 373 24.62 -2.73 -7.53
N ASN A 374 25.85 -2.22 -7.45
CA ASN A 374 26.55 -2.05 -6.17
C ASN A 374 25.80 -1.05 -5.29
N GLY A 375 25.33 0.06 -5.84
CA GLY A 375 24.53 1.05 -5.13
C GLY A 375 23.20 0.47 -4.62
N VAL A 376 22.51 -0.31 -5.46
CA VAL A 376 21.29 -1.03 -5.10
C VAL A 376 21.55 -2.00 -3.95
N GLN A 377 22.55 -2.87 -4.07
CA GLN A 377 22.88 -3.83 -3.01
C GLN A 377 23.24 -3.17 -1.69
N ARG A 378 23.91 -2.01 -1.75
CA ARG A 378 24.25 -1.25 -0.55
C ARG A 378 23.00 -0.69 0.12
N LEU A 379 22.07 -0.10 -0.65
CA LEU A 379 20.82 0.42 -0.11
C LEU A 379 19.90 -0.70 0.41
N LYS A 380 19.86 -1.87 -0.24
CA LYS A 380 19.18 -3.08 0.26
C LYS A 380 19.68 -3.47 1.65
N ARG A 381 21.02 -3.54 1.83
CA ARG A 381 21.61 -3.83 3.15
C ARG A 381 21.29 -2.77 4.18
N ALA A 382 21.27 -1.49 3.77
CA ALA A 382 20.90 -0.40 4.65
C ALA A 382 19.45 -0.53 5.14
N PHE A 383 18.50 -0.90 4.27
CA PHE A 383 17.15 -1.23 4.70
C PHE A 383 17.11 -2.47 5.61
N SER A 384 17.77 -3.59 5.22
CA SER A 384 17.80 -4.79 6.08
C SER A 384 18.31 -4.53 7.50
N ARG A 385 19.20 -3.54 7.67
CA ARG A 385 19.75 -3.13 8.96
C ARG A 385 18.95 -2.04 9.66
N GLY A 386 17.90 -1.57 9.03
CA GLY A 386 17.09 -0.45 9.54
C GLY A 386 17.83 0.88 9.62
N GLN A 387 18.85 1.09 8.78
CA GLN A 387 19.64 2.31 8.75
C GLN A 387 18.90 3.50 8.16
N TYR A 388 17.87 3.26 7.34
CA TYR A 388 16.96 4.30 6.84
C TYR A 388 15.56 4.13 7.39
N ARG A 389 14.95 5.25 7.75
CA ARG A 389 13.55 5.38 8.17
C ARG A 389 12.88 6.48 7.37
N ILE A 390 11.56 6.47 7.33
CA ILE A 390 10.75 7.48 6.64
C ILE A 390 9.71 7.99 7.64
N THR A 391 9.49 9.29 7.73
CA THR A 391 8.42 9.81 8.59
C THR A 391 7.04 9.47 8.02
N ARG A 392 6.04 9.34 8.88
CA ARG A 392 4.66 9.09 8.47
C ARG A 392 4.14 10.19 7.55
N GLU A 393 4.54 11.44 7.78
CA GLU A 393 4.17 12.58 6.95
C GLU A 393 4.66 12.43 5.52
N VAL A 394 5.94 12.09 5.31
CA VAL A 394 6.52 11.84 3.99
C VAL A 394 5.84 10.65 3.31
N TRP A 395 5.60 9.58 4.06
CA TRP A 395 4.97 8.38 3.55
C TRP A 395 3.54 8.65 3.07
N THR A 396 2.75 9.37 3.85
CA THR A 396 1.35 9.71 3.52
C THR A 396 1.27 10.78 2.43
N ALA A 397 2.18 11.78 2.44
CA ALA A 397 2.25 12.77 1.38
C ALA A 397 2.61 12.14 0.02
N GLY A 398 3.51 11.15 0.01
CA GLY A 398 3.90 10.42 -1.19
C GLY A 398 2.76 9.67 -1.86
N GLU A 399 1.74 9.27 -1.12
CA GLU A 399 0.52 8.68 -1.66
C GLU A 399 -0.33 9.67 -2.46
N ARG A 400 -0.48 10.88 -1.91
CA ARG A 400 -1.29 11.96 -2.52
C ARG A 400 -0.59 12.63 -3.71
N ALA A 401 0.70 12.40 -3.85
CA ALA A 401 1.48 12.98 -4.94
C ALA A 401 0.93 12.52 -6.30
N THR A 402 0.66 13.46 -7.19
CA THR A 402 0.23 13.17 -8.56
C THR A 402 1.39 12.58 -9.39
N GLY A 403 2.63 12.92 -9.03
CA GLY A 403 3.86 12.44 -9.64
C GLY A 403 4.50 11.26 -8.92
N ASN A 404 5.82 11.12 -9.11
CA ASN A 404 6.64 10.14 -8.42
C ASN A 404 6.83 10.50 -6.94
N SER A 405 7.09 9.50 -6.10
CA SER A 405 7.42 9.67 -4.70
C SER A 405 8.21 8.47 -4.20
N ILE A 406 8.94 8.64 -3.11
CA ILE A 406 9.69 7.54 -2.50
C ILE A 406 8.78 6.37 -2.10
N ARG A 407 7.57 6.65 -1.63
CA ARG A 407 6.56 5.61 -1.35
C ARG A 407 6.21 4.82 -2.61
N LYS A 408 5.83 5.50 -3.69
CA LYS A 408 5.46 4.85 -4.96
C LYS A 408 6.63 4.07 -5.53
N ALA A 409 7.81 4.64 -5.48
CA ALA A 409 9.04 4.00 -5.93
C ALA A 409 9.33 2.72 -5.13
N LEU A 410 9.32 2.75 -3.81
CA LEU A 410 9.55 1.57 -2.96
C LEU A 410 8.52 0.46 -3.18
N LEU A 411 7.28 0.81 -3.49
CA LEU A 411 6.19 -0.16 -3.68
C LEU A 411 6.07 -0.70 -5.11
N SER A 412 6.78 -0.13 -6.09
CA SER A 412 6.60 -0.49 -7.49
C SER A 412 7.87 -0.61 -8.33
N TYR A 413 9.03 -0.15 -7.83
CA TYR A 413 10.28 -0.21 -8.58
C TYR A 413 10.80 -1.64 -8.70
N GLY A 414 10.77 -2.17 -9.90
CA GLY A 414 11.06 -3.58 -10.19
C GLY A 414 12.29 -3.80 -11.08
N TRP A 415 12.67 -5.07 -11.23
CA TRP A 415 13.70 -5.51 -12.14
C TRP A 415 13.17 -5.60 -13.57
N ASP A 416 14.04 -5.39 -14.56
CA ASP A 416 13.77 -5.72 -15.96
C ASP A 416 14.12 -7.17 -16.29
N ASN A 417 13.86 -7.60 -17.54
CA ASN A 417 14.18 -8.96 -18.00
C ASN A 417 15.70 -9.22 -18.13
N LYS A 418 16.54 -8.21 -17.90
CA LYS A 418 18.00 -8.30 -17.97
C LYS A 418 18.65 -8.26 -16.58
N GLU A 419 17.87 -8.45 -15.54
CA GLU A 419 18.31 -8.34 -14.15
C GLU A 419 18.88 -6.96 -13.77
N LEU A 420 18.45 -5.92 -14.48
CA LEU A 420 18.74 -4.53 -14.17
C LEU A 420 17.48 -3.86 -13.61
N PRO A 421 17.64 -2.88 -12.72
CA PRO A 421 16.51 -2.08 -12.29
C PRO A 421 15.88 -1.33 -13.46
N LYS A 422 14.54 -1.33 -13.55
CA LYS A 422 13.81 -0.64 -14.64
C LYS A 422 14.11 0.85 -14.61
N LYS A 423 14.22 1.45 -15.81
CA LYS A 423 14.32 2.90 -15.98
C LYS A 423 13.02 3.41 -16.56
N ASP A 424 12.06 3.72 -15.72
CA ASP A 424 10.73 4.19 -16.11
C ASP A 424 10.30 5.48 -15.39
N GLY A 425 11.24 6.16 -14.73
CA GLY A 425 11.07 7.40 -13.97
C GLY A 425 10.57 7.17 -12.54
N ARG A 426 10.40 5.91 -12.11
CA ARG A 426 10.08 5.57 -10.71
C ARG A 426 11.32 5.53 -9.83
N GLU A 427 12.48 5.41 -10.46
CA GLU A 427 13.78 5.34 -9.79
C GLU A 427 14.21 6.65 -9.14
N ASP A 428 13.79 7.82 -9.64
CA ASP A 428 14.37 9.11 -9.27
C ASP A 428 14.51 9.35 -7.74
N PRO A 429 13.48 9.14 -6.89
CA PRO A 429 13.64 9.30 -5.45
C PRO A 429 14.57 8.26 -4.82
N LEU A 430 14.58 7.03 -5.37
CA LEU A 430 15.44 5.96 -4.90
C LEU A 430 16.89 6.15 -5.38
N ASP A 431 17.08 6.78 -6.52
CA ASP A 431 18.40 7.16 -7.01
C ASP A 431 18.99 8.29 -6.15
N ALA A 432 18.19 9.29 -5.75
CA ALA A 432 18.61 10.28 -4.78
C ALA A 432 19.06 9.63 -3.44
N LEU A 433 18.26 8.69 -2.91
CA LEU A 433 18.60 7.94 -1.70
C LEU A 433 19.84 7.05 -1.90
N ARG A 434 19.99 6.45 -3.07
CA ARG A 434 21.15 5.64 -3.42
C ARG A 434 22.43 6.47 -3.47
N TYR A 435 22.38 7.70 -4.01
CA TYR A 435 23.53 8.62 -3.99
C TYR A 435 23.94 8.99 -2.58
N ASP A 436 22.99 9.20 -1.68
CA ASP A 436 23.27 9.39 -0.26
C ASP A 436 23.94 8.16 0.36
N CYS A 437 23.34 6.99 0.17
CA CYS A 437 23.82 5.72 0.70
C CYS A 437 25.24 5.36 0.25
N ILE A 438 25.58 5.59 -1.02
CA ILE A 438 26.94 5.31 -1.53
C ILE A 438 27.98 6.35 -1.12
N THR A 439 27.56 7.54 -0.74
CA THR A 439 28.46 8.63 -0.30
C THR A 439 28.73 8.55 1.19
N TRP A 440 27.77 8.09 1.98
CA TRP A 440 27.92 7.85 3.40
C TRP A 440 28.68 6.56 3.69
N ASN A 441 29.72 6.63 4.50
CA ASN A 441 30.55 5.46 4.81
C ASN A 441 30.04 4.73 6.05
N TRP A 442 29.18 3.73 5.86
CA TRP A 442 28.69 2.85 6.93
C TRP A 442 29.68 1.75 7.33
N GLY A 443 30.97 1.87 6.95
CA GLY A 443 32.03 0.89 7.29
C GLY A 443 31.97 -0.40 6.46
N GLU A 444 31.27 -0.41 5.33
CA GLU A 444 31.13 -1.60 4.50
C GLU A 444 32.23 -1.73 3.43
N THR A 445 32.69 -2.98 3.22
CA THR A 445 33.59 -3.32 2.13
C THR A 445 32.86 -3.31 0.79
N LEU A 446 33.42 -2.62 -0.19
CA LEU A 446 32.89 -2.61 -1.56
C LEU A 446 33.21 -3.92 -2.27
N VAL A 447 32.25 -4.45 -3.01
CA VAL A 447 32.43 -5.63 -3.86
C VAL A 447 32.72 -5.18 -5.29
N ASP A 448 33.85 -5.61 -5.85
CA ASP A 448 34.19 -5.34 -7.26
C ASP A 448 33.37 -6.28 -8.17
N ARG A 449 32.54 -5.71 -9.03
CA ARG A 449 31.71 -6.45 -9.98
C ARG A 449 32.51 -7.37 -10.93
N ARG A 450 33.78 -7.04 -11.21
CA ARG A 450 34.66 -7.88 -12.03
C ARG A 450 34.85 -9.27 -11.43
N GLN A 451 34.67 -9.44 -10.12
CA GLN A 451 34.78 -10.74 -9.47
C GLN A 451 33.51 -11.60 -9.67
N TYR A 452 32.38 -10.99 -9.94
CA TYR A 452 31.11 -11.72 -10.18
C TYR A 452 30.92 -12.21 -11.61
N THR A 453 31.52 -11.52 -12.59
CA THR A 453 31.48 -11.97 -14.00
C THR A 453 32.41 -13.17 -14.29
N ALA A 454 33.38 -13.43 -13.41
CA ALA A 454 34.28 -14.59 -13.53
C ALA A 454 33.66 -15.91 -13.02
N ALA A 455 32.54 -15.86 -12.31
CA ALA A 455 31.89 -17.02 -11.67
C ALA A 455 30.63 -17.52 -12.38
N ALA A 456 30.24 -16.98 -13.54
CA ALA A 456 29.15 -17.53 -14.31
C ALA A 456 29.61 -18.86 -14.95
N PRO A 457 28.98 -20.01 -14.68
CA PRO A 457 29.35 -21.26 -15.29
C PRO A 457 29.17 -21.15 -16.79
N SER A 458 30.24 -21.35 -17.55
CA SER A 458 30.21 -21.43 -18.99
C SER A 458 29.20 -22.50 -19.40
N SER A 459 28.09 -22.10 -19.98
CA SER A 459 27.16 -23.01 -20.63
C SER A 459 27.90 -23.66 -21.80
N ARG A 460 28.42 -24.88 -21.60
CA ARG A 460 28.90 -25.73 -22.69
C ARG A 460 27.74 -25.94 -23.65
N ARG A 461 27.77 -25.25 -24.79
CA ARG A 461 26.94 -25.61 -25.94
C ARG A 461 27.35 -26.99 -26.38
N VAL A 462 26.54 -27.99 -26.11
CA VAL A 462 26.64 -29.30 -26.74
C VAL A 462 26.31 -29.09 -28.21
N ARG A 463 27.32 -29.17 -29.07
CA ARG A 463 27.12 -29.29 -30.52
C ARG A 463 26.57 -30.68 -30.78
N VAL A 464 25.31 -30.78 -31.13
CA VAL A 464 24.74 -31.97 -31.75
C VAL A 464 25.28 -32.03 -33.20
N GLY A 465 26.16 -32.98 -33.45
CA GLY A 465 26.70 -33.26 -34.79
C GLY A 465 25.61 -33.84 -35.68
N ASN A 466 25.28 -33.16 -36.78
CA ASN A 466 24.49 -33.72 -37.88
C ASN A 466 25.39 -34.71 -38.67
N SER A 467 25.17 -36.00 -38.49
CA SER A 467 25.69 -37.03 -39.38
C SER A 467 24.83 -37.05 -40.66
N LYS A 468 25.39 -36.57 -41.77
CA LYS A 468 24.83 -36.80 -43.09
C LYS A 468 25.15 -38.24 -43.48
N SER A 469 24.14 -39.09 -43.52
CA SER A 469 24.19 -40.37 -44.22
C SER A 469 24.20 -40.15 -45.74
N ARG A 470 25.24 -40.58 -46.40
CA ARG A 470 25.23 -40.76 -47.85
C ARG A 470 24.64 -42.14 -48.13
N SER A 471 23.59 -42.18 -48.92
CA SER A 471 23.07 -43.41 -49.59
C SER A 471 23.74 -43.58 -50.94
N PHE A 472 24.06 -44.79 -51.23
CA PHE A 472 24.05 -45.31 -52.58
C PHE A 472 22.62 -45.65 -52.96
#